data_f520091ee391126fdf676573c834e770
#
_entry.id   f520091ee391126fdf676573c834e770
#
_cell.length_a   1.000
_cell.length_b   1.000
_cell.length_c   1.000
_cell.angle_alpha   90.00
_cell.angle_beta   90.00
_cell.angle_gamma   90.00
#
_symmetry.space_group_name_H-M   'P 1'
#
loop_
_entity.id
_entity.type
_entity.pdbx_description
1 polymer ?
#
loop_
_entity_poly.entity_id
_entity_poly.type
_entity_poly.pdbx_seq_one_letter_code
_entity_poly.pdbx_strand_id
1 'polypeptide(L)'
;MKDYFNYQGKICVVTGSSNGMGLATAKMLVDLGAEVYAVSRSATKIEGLAASILCDLSKKDEIDSAFAHLPSHIDCFFGVAGLSGSKTDYLTTFNCDFTANKYITQEYLTKRMGKGCSITYVSSTAGLNWEQHRNEQNKVVHASSWEATEQALGKLPVTAPANFAYIFAKRCMSQYAAEQALELGKQGIRVNNVMPGSTETGMKDEFEKMAGGKEALLNETGVAH
;
A
#
# COMPACT_ATOMS: atom_id res chain seq x y z
N MET A 1 -11.65 -15.41 17.56
CA MET A 1 -12.67 -14.58 16.82
C MET A 1 -13.45 -15.51 15.90
N LYS A 2 -14.75 -15.25 15.63
CA LYS A 2 -15.49 -16.08 14.67
C LYS A 2 -15.11 -15.65 13.25
N ASP A 3 -14.62 -16.58 12.44
CA ASP A 3 -14.19 -16.30 11.05
C ASP A 3 -15.39 -16.23 10.11
N TYR A 4 -15.97 -15.03 9.96
CA TYR A 4 -17.06 -14.77 9.01
C TYR A 4 -16.58 -14.65 7.56
N PHE A 5 -15.26 -14.49 7.35
CA PHE A 5 -14.64 -14.21 6.05
C PHE A 5 -13.88 -15.40 5.49
N ASN A 6 -13.84 -16.50 6.25
CA ASN A 6 -13.18 -17.74 5.85
C ASN A 6 -11.68 -17.56 5.57
N TYR A 7 -10.94 -16.97 6.53
CA TYR A 7 -9.48 -16.81 6.44
C TYR A 7 -8.72 -18.05 6.90
N GLN A 8 -9.35 -19.01 7.54
CA GLN A 8 -8.69 -20.23 8.02
C GLN A 8 -7.89 -20.92 6.90
N GLY A 9 -6.57 -21.04 7.10
CA GLY A 9 -5.64 -21.66 6.15
C GLY A 9 -5.37 -20.87 4.87
N LYS A 10 -5.86 -19.63 4.74
CA LYS A 10 -5.54 -18.77 3.59
C LYS A 10 -4.15 -18.19 3.71
N ILE A 11 -3.40 -18.19 2.61
CA ILE A 11 -2.09 -17.56 2.48
C ILE A 11 -2.28 -16.06 2.28
N CYS A 12 -1.90 -15.28 3.29
CA CYS A 12 -2.06 -13.84 3.32
C CYS A 12 -0.69 -13.14 3.38
N VAL A 13 -0.45 -12.20 2.49
CA VAL A 13 0.75 -11.33 2.52
C VAL A 13 0.34 -9.94 2.96
N VAL A 14 1.02 -9.39 3.98
CA VAL A 14 0.76 -8.05 4.51
C VAL A 14 2.03 -7.22 4.45
N THR A 15 2.02 -6.13 3.70
CA THR A 15 3.13 -5.17 3.69
C THR A 15 2.94 -4.09 4.75
N GLY A 16 4.04 -3.51 5.27
CA GLY A 16 3.97 -2.50 6.34
C GLY A 16 3.52 -3.06 7.69
N SER A 17 3.73 -4.34 7.93
CA SER A 17 3.20 -5.12 9.03
C SER A 17 3.86 -4.89 10.41
N SER A 18 4.90 -4.08 10.49
CA SER A 18 5.65 -3.90 11.75
C SER A 18 5.00 -2.92 12.74
N ASN A 19 4.08 -2.06 12.28
CA ASN A 19 3.36 -1.11 13.13
C ASN A 19 1.99 -0.71 12.54
N GLY A 20 1.24 0.12 13.28
CA GLY A 20 0.00 0.75 12.83
C GLY A 20 -1.03 -0.21 12.22
N MET A 21 -1.65 0.21 11.13
CA MET A 21 -2.70 -0.56 10.46
C MET A 21 -2.21 -1.91 9.93
N GLY A 22 -0.98 -1.98 9.41
CA GLY A 22 -0.42 -3.23 8.91
C GLY A 22 -0.21 -4.25 10.01
N LEU A 23 0.27 -3.83 11.18
CA LEU A 23 0.42 -4.69 12.36
C LEU A 23 -0.95 -5.20 12.84
N ALA A 24 -1.95 -4.32 12.92
CA ALA A 24 -3.30 -4.69 13.32
C ALA A 24 -3.93 -5.69 12.33
N THR A 25 -3.75 -5.45 11.02
CA THR A 25 -4.21 -6.36 9.96
C THR A 25 -3.56 -7.73 10.08
N ALA A 26 -2.22 -7.79 10.20
CA ALA A 26 -1.49 -9.04 10.31
C ALA A 26 -1.91 -9.83 11.55
N LYS A 27 -2.06 -9.17 12.70
CA LYS A 27 -2.55 -9.80 13.94
C LYS A 27 -3.95 -10.37 13.78
N MET A 28 -4.88 -9.60 13.22
CA MET A 28 -6.25 -10.06 13.01
C MET A 28 -6.30 -11.28 12.08
N LEU A 29 -5.49 -11.30 11.02
CA LEU A 29 -5.43 -12.44 10.10
C LEU A 29 -4.89 -13.69 10.79
N VAL A 30 -3.86 -13.59 11.63
CA VAL A 30 -3.36 -14.70 12.45
C VAL A 30 -4.45 -15.20 13.39
N ASP A 31 -5.16 -14.29 14.08
CA ASP A 31 -6.27 -14.64 14.99
C ASP A 31 -7.44 -15.35 14.26
N LEU A 32 -7.59 -15.09 12.94
CA LEU A 32 -8.57 -15.75 12.07
C LEU A 32 -8.05 -17.06 11.45
N GLY A 33 -6.83 -17.48 11.79
CA GLY A 33 -6.25 -18.74 11.34
C GLY A 33 -5.64 -18.71 9.94
N ALA A 34 -5.34 -17.52 9.40
CA ALA A 34 -4.59 -17.38 8.16
C ALA A 34 -3.11 -17.71 8.34
N GLU A 35 -2.47 -18.17 7.28
CA GLU A 35 -1.03 -18.29 7.14
C GLU A 35 -0.47 -16.93 6.68
N VAL A 36 0.07 -16.15 7.62
CA VAL A 36 0.42 -14.74 7.40
C VAL A 36 1.93 -14.56 7.16
N TYR A 37 2.27 -14.01 6.01
CA TYR A 37 3.61 -13.56 5.63
C TYR A 37 3.67 -12.04 5.79
N ALA A 38 4.41 -11.60 6.80
CA ALA A 38 4.55 -10.20 7.18
C ALA A 38 5.79 -9.59 6.52
N VAL A 39 5.62 -8.56 5.68
CA VAL A 39 6.70 -7.92 4.92
C VAL A 39 6.85 -6.48 5.37
N SER A 40 8.01 -6.10 5.89
CA SER A 40 8.27 -4.72 6.36
C SER A 40 9.75 -4.45 6.61
N ARG A 41 10.13 -3.17 6.74
CA ARG A 41 11.53 -2.76 7.02
C ARG A 41 12.05 -3.24 8.37
N SER A 42 11.17 -3.44 9.32
CA SER A 42 11.49 -3.93 10.66
C SER A 42 10.77 -5.24 10.92
N ALA A 43 11.36 -6.14 11.68
CA ALA A 43 10.73 -7.41 11.99
C ALA A 43 9.36 -7.24 12.66
N THR A 44 8.38 -7.95 12.15
CA THR A 44 7.03 -7.99 12.72
C THR A 44 7.00 -9.00 13.85
N LYS A 45 6.66 -8.53 15.06
CA LYS A 45 6.66 -9.34 16.27
C LYS A 45 5.23 -9.75 16.64
N ILE A 46 4.71 -10.77 15.96
CA ILE A 46 3.41 -11.40 16.24
C ILE A 46 3.67 -12.91 16.34
N GLU A 47 3.18 -13.54 17.40
CA GLU A 47 3.16 -14.99 17.50
C GLU A 47 2.20 -15.59 16.47
N GLY A 48 2.58 -16.72 15.86
CA GLY A 48 1.76 -17.40 14.85
C GLY A 48 1.92 -16.91 13.43
N LEU A 49 2.86 -15.98 13.13
CA LEU A 49 3.21 -15.67 11.75
C LEU A 49 3.87 -16.87 11.05
N ALA A 50 3.54 -17.07 9.77
CA ALA A 50 4.26 -18.00 8.91
C ALA A 50 5.69 -17.51 8.65
N ALA A 51 5.86 -16.21 8.39
CA ALA A 51 7.17 -15.57 8.28
C ALA A 51 7.10 -14.07 8.56
N SER A 52 8.23 -13.52 9.05
CA SER A 52 8.50 -12.08 9.07
C SER A 52 9.70 -11.78 8.18
N ILE A 53 9.46 -11.11 7.06
CA ILE A 53 10.42 -10.87 5.98
C ILE A 53 10.81 -9.39 5.99
N LEU A 54 12.11 -9.12 6.04
CA LEU A 54 12.62 -7.75 5.98
C LEU A 54 12.65 -7.29 4.52
N CYS A 55 12.10 -6.10 4.27
CA CYS A 55 12.06 -5.50 2.95
C CYS A 55 11.82 -4.00 3.05
N ASP A 56 12.67 -3.20 2.43
CA ASP A 56 12.41 -1.80 2.12
C ASP A 56 11.68 -1.71 0.78
N LEU A 57 10.39 -1.45 0.82
CA LEU A 57 9.55 -1.38 -0.38
C LEU A 57 9.87 -0.19 -1.30
N SER A 58 10.74 0.74 -0.89
CA SER A 58 11.23 1.77 -1.80
C SER A 58 12.34 1.27 -2.74
N LYS A 59 12.77 0.01 -2.57
CA LYS A 59 13.88 -0.62 -3.32
C LYS A 59 13.41 -1.89 -4.03
N LYS A 60 13.54 -1.86 -5.33
CA LYS A 60 13.10 -2.96 -6.22
C LYS A 60 13.79 -4.29 -5.91
N ASP A 61 15.11 -4.27 -5.71
CA ASP A 61 15.92 -5.46 -5.42
C ASP A 61 15.57 -6.12 -4.08
N GLU A 62 15.23 -5.32 -3.08
CA GLU A 62 14.74 -5.84 -1.80
C GLU A 62 13.35 -6.48 -1.94
N ILE A 63 12.48 -5.92 -2.81
CA ILE A 63 11.18 -6.53 -3.14
C ILE A 63 11.41 -7.88 -3.84
N ASP A 64 12.29 -7.93 -4.84
CA ASP A 64 12.61 -9.16 -5.57
C ASP A 64 13.12 -10.24 -4.61
N SER A 65 14.03 -9.88 -3.71
CA SER A 65 14.56 -10.78 -2.69
C SER A 65 13.47 -11.26 -1.72
N ALA A 66 12.62 -10.38 -1.23
CA ALA A 66 11.54 -10.73 -0.31
C ALA A 66 10.51 -11.65 -0.96
N PHE A 67 10.09 -11.33 -2.19
CA PHE A 67 9.07 -12.10 -2.89
C PHE A 67 9.56 -13.46 -3.40
N ALA A 68 10.90 -13.65 -3.55
CA ALA A 68 11.48 -14.97 -3.81
C ALA A 68 11.22 -15.98 -2.66
N HIS A 69 11.04 -15.51 -1.43
CA HIS A 69 10.79 -16.33 -0.25
C HIS A 69 9.30 -16.54 0.07
N LEU A 70 8.39 -15.93 -0.69
CA LEU A 70 6.95 -16.10 -0.52
C LEU A 70 6.43 -17.33 -1.27
N PRO A 71 5.31 -17.92 -0.83
CA PRO A 71 4.67 -19.05 -1.51
C PRO A 71 4.36 -18.76 -2.98
N SER A 72 4.31 -19.82 -3.79
CA SER A 72 3.91 -19.74 -5.20
C SER A 72 2.44 -19.44 -5.41
N HIS A 73 1.60 -19.60 -4.37
CA HIS A 73 0.20 -19.19 -4.34
C HIS A 73 -0.03 -18.17 -3.22
N ILE A 74 -0.85 -17.16 -3.48
CA ILE A 74 -1.27 -16.14 -2.51
C ILE A 74 -2.79 -15.97 -2.65
N ASP A 75 -3.52 -16.16 -1.53
CA ASP A 75 -4.97 -15.94 -1.51
C ASP A 75 -5.33 -14.47 -1.34
N CYS A 76 -4.62 -13.78 -0.45
CA CYS A 76 -4.90 -12.38 -0.12
C CYS A 76 -3.62 -11.57 -0.01
N PHE A 77 -3.60 -10.42 -0.67
CA PHE A 77 -2.54 -9.43 -0.55
C PHE A 77 -3.08 -8.15 0.07
N PHE A 78 -2.37 -7.62 1.07
CA PHE A 78 -2.68 -6.37 1.75
C PHE A 78 -1.51 -5.40 1.60
N GLY A 79 -1.62 -4.44 0.69
CA GLY A 79 -0.64 -3.38 0.43
C GLY A 79 -0.86 -2.22 1.41
N VAL A 80 -0.36 -2.36 2.65
CA VAL A 80 -0.61 -1.39 3.74
C VAL A 80 0.57 -0.46 3.97
N ALA A 81 1.77 -0.83 3.53
CA ALA A 81 2.96 0.00 3.69
C ALA A 81 2.78 1.41 3.13
N GLY A 82 3.32 2.38 3.82
CA GLY A 82 3.33 3.77 3.38
C GLY A 82 4.29 4.62 4.21
N LEU A 83 4.66 5.76 3.66
CA LEU A 83 5.51 6.80 4.25
C LEU A 83 4.81 8.16 4.15
N SER A 84 4.87 8.96 5.21
CA SER A 84 4.26 10.30 5.21
C SER A 84 4.97 11.33 4.30
N GLY A 85 6.24 11.05 3.94
CA GLY A 85 7.12 11.99 3.25
C GLY A 85 7.80 13.01 4.18
N SER A 86 7.49 13.00 5.48
CA SER A 86 8.10 13.97 6.42
C SER A 86 9.57 13.72 6.71
N LYS A 87 10.04 12.49 6.53
CA LYS A 87 11.41 12.03 6.87
C LYS A 87 12.13 11.38 5.70
N THR A 88 11.51 11.35 4.54
CA THR A 88 12.03 10.71 3.32
C THR A 88 11.92 11.65 2.14
N ASP A 89 12.78 11.48 1.16
CA ASP A 89 12.70 12.23 -0.09
C ASP A 89 11.48 11.83 -0.92
N TYR A 90 11.24 12.61 -1.98
CA TYR A 90 10.09 12.47 -2.86
C TYR A 90 10.03 11.10 -3.52
N LEU A 91 11.16 10.63 -4.07
CA LEU A 91 11.23 9.37 -4.80
C LEU A 91 11.03 8.16 -3.89
N THR A 92 11.72 8.14 -2.75
CA THR A 92 11.59 7.10 -1.73
C THR A 92 10.14 6.97 -1.25
N THR A 93 9.49 8.11 -0.96
CA THR A 93 8.08 8.14 -0.54
C THR A 93 7.18 7.58 -1.63
N PHE A 94 7.32 8.07 -2.85
CA PHE A 94 6.48 7.64 -3.97
C PHE A 94 6.68 6.16 -4.30
N ASN A 95 7.92 5.69 -4.29
CA ASN A 95 8.22 4.28 -4.55
C ASN A 95 7.58 3.37 -3.52
N CYS A 96 7.70 3.69 -2.24
CA CYS A 96 7.07 2.91 -1.17
C CYS A 96 5.54 2.90 -1.28
N ASP A 97 4.93 4.08 -1.52
CA ASP A 97 3.48 4.27 -1.43
C ASP A 97 2.73 3.83 -2.69
N PHE A 98 3.39 3.84 -3.85
CA PHE A 98 2.75 3.51 -5.12
C PHE A 98 3.55 2.50 -5.96
N THR A 99 4.81 2.83 -6.36
CA THR A 99 5.58 2.04 -7.34
C THR A 99 5.73 0.60 -6.89
N ALA A 100 5.99 0.36 -5.60
CA ALA A 100 6.12 -0.97 -5.01
C ALA A 100 4.86 -1.82 -5.21
N ASN A 101 3.69 -1.30 -4.85
CA ASN A 101 2.43 -2.03 -4.98
C ASN A 101 2.11 -2.36 -6.44
N LYS A 102 2.37 -1.41 -7.35
CA LYS A 102 2.23 -1.62 -8.80
C LYS A 102 3.17 -2.73 -9.28
N TYR A 103 4.45 -2.64 -8.95
CA TYR A 103 5.48 -3.61 -9.32
C TYR A 103 5.16 -5.01 -8.77
N ILE A 104 4.84 -5.10 -7.49
CA ILE A 104 4.45 -6.35 -6.84
C ILE A 104 3.25 -6.99 -7.55
N THR A 105 2.26 -6.18 -7.91
CA THR A 105 1.06 -6.67 -8.61
C THR A 105 1.43 -7.23 -9.98
N GLN A 106 2.18 -6.48 -10.77
CA GLN A 106 2.53 -6.86 -12.14
C GLN A 106 3.47 -8.07 -12.20
N GLU A 107 4.48 -8.11 -11.32
CA GLU A 107 5.51 -9.15 -11.40
C GLU A 107 5.21 -10.40 -10.59
N TYR A 108 4.45 -10.28 -9.51
CA TYR A 108 4.26 -11.39 -8.57
C TYR A 108 2.79 -11.80 -8.41
N LEU A 109 1.88 -10.86 -8.15
CA LEU A 109 0.51 -11.24 -7.80
C LEU A 109 -0.26 -11.81 -8.98
N THR A 110 -0.11 -11.23 -10.18
CA THR A 110 -0.73 -11.76 -11.40
C THR A 110 -0.31 -13.19 -11.75
N LYS A 111 0.86 -13.64 -11.27
CA LYS A 111 1.40 -14.99 -11.50
C LYS A 111 1.06 -15.97 -10.37
N ARG A 112 0.67 -15.46 -9.19
CA ARG A 112 0.47 -16.25 -7.95
C ARG A 112 -0.96 -16.25 -7.45
N MET A 113 -1.82 -15.45 -8.06
CA MET A 113 -3.23 -15.34 -7.67
C MET A 113 -4.15 -15.77 -8.80
N GLY A 114 -5.36 -16.18 -8.45
CA GLY A 114 -6.37 -16.61 -9.41
C GLY A 114 -7.78 -16.38 -8.88
N LYS A 115 -8.75 -17.10 -9.43
CA LYS A 115 -10.16 -16.98 -9.06
C LYS A 115 -10.36 -17.17 -7.56
N GLY A 116 -11.04 -16.21 -6.93
CA GLY A 116 -11.36 -16.22 -5.50
C GLY A 116 -10.35 -15.44 -4.65
N CYS A 117 -9.16 -15.11 -5.18
CA CYS A 117 -8.16 -14.32 -4.48
C CYS A 117 -8.57 -12.83 -4.36
N SER A 118 -7.87 -12.09 -3.49
CA SER A 118 -8.16 -10.67 -3.30
C SER A 118 -6.91 -9.85 -3.03
N ILE A 119 -6.90 -8.64 -3.58
CA ILE A 119 -5.91 -7.60 -3.34
C ILE A 119 -6.61 -6.43 -2.64
N THR A 120 -6.02 -5.92 -1.59
CA THR A 120 -6.47 -4.70 -0.91
C THR A 120 -5.31 -3.73 -0.77
N TYR A 121 -5.43 -2.57 -1.39
CA TYR A 121 -4.50 -1.47 -1.21
C TYR A 121 -5.01 -0.50 -0.16
N VAL A 122 -4.08 0.10 0.57
CA VAL A 122 -4.38 1.20 1.49
C VAL A 122 -3.87 2.50 0.88
N SER A 123 -4.82 3.26 0.34
CA SER A 123 -4.61 4.64 -0.08
C SER A 123 -4.75 5.59 1.13
N SER A 124 -5.52 6.66 1.00
CA SER A 124 -5.81 7.66 2.03
C SER A 124 -6.98 8.52 1.57
N THR A 125 -7.62 9.27 2.47
CA THR A 125 -8.47 10.41 2.09
C THR A 125 -7.74 11.43 1.23
N ALA A 126 -6.39 11.50 1.29
CA ALA A 126 -5.57 12.27 0.37
C ALA A 126 -5.67 11.79 -1.10
N GLY A 127 -6.17 10.60 -1.34
CA GLY A 127 -6.46 10.05 -2.67
C GLY A 127 -7.87 10.36 -3.18
N LEU A 128 -8.70 11.10 -2.43
CA LEU A 128 -10.02 11.54 -2.90
C LEU A 128 -9.90 12.46 -4.12
N ASN A 129 -10.94 12.46 -4.94
CA ASN A 129 -11.01 13.26 -6.18
C ASN A 129 -9.86 12.98 -7.18
N TRP A 130 -9.28 11.77 -7.12
CA TRP A 130 -8.20 11.36 -8.03
C TRP A 130 -8.60 11.45 -9.50
N GLU A 131 -9.86 11.29 -9.84
CA GLU A 131 -10.39 11.38 -11.21
C GLU A 131 -10.10 12.72 -11.87
N GLN A 132 -10.05 13.80 -11.09
CA GLN A 132 -9.77 15.17 -11.56
C GLN A 132 -8.30 15.38 -11.95
N HIS A 133 -7.41 14.47 -11.56
CA HIS A 133 -5.95 14.56 -11.75
C HIS A 133 -5.39 13.48 -12.68
N ARG A 134 -6.25 12.77 -13.43
CA ARG A 134 -5.87 11.61 -14.27
C ARG A 134 -4.79 11.92 -15.30
N ASN A 135 -4.76 13.11 -15.88
CA ASN A 135 -3.79 13.47 -16.90
C ASN A 135 -2.33 13.39 -16.42
N GLU A 136 -2.07 13.75 -15.16
CA GLU A 136 -0.75 13.65 -14.55
C GLU A 136 -0.46 12.23 -14.07
N GLN A 137 -1.44 11.61 -13.43
CA GLN A 137 -1.34 10.26 -12.88
C GLN A 137 -1.10 9.22 -13.98
N ASN A 138 -1.76 9.33 -15.15
CA ASN A 138 -1.61 8.39 -16.25
C ASN A 138 -0.17 8.19 -16.70
N LYS A 139 0.67 9.24 -16.60
CA LYS A 139 2.09 9.16 -16.97
C LYS A 139 2.86 8.17 -16.11
N VAL A 140 2.48 8.02 -14.84
CA VAL A 140 3.12 7.14 -13.86
C VAL A 140 2.38 5.83 -13.67
N VAL A 141 1.05 5.88 -13.64
CA VAL A 141 0.19 4.69 -13.48
C VAL A 141 0.38 3.71 -14.64
N HIS A 142 0.46 4.22 -15.88
CA HIS A 142 0.61 3.40 -17.08
C HIS A 142 2.07 3.19 -17.52
N ALA A 143 3.06 3.66 -16.76
CA ALA A 143 4.46 3.37 -17.03
C ALA A 143 4.71 1.85 -17.00
N SER A 144 5.53 1.35 -17.93
CA SER A 144 5.66 -0.10 -18.19
C SER A 144 6.55 -0.86 -17.19
N SER A 145 7.37 -0.15 -16.43
CA SER A 145 8.30 -0.76 -15.47
C SER A 145 8.52 0.13 -14.25
N TRP A 146 9.28 -0.35 -13.28
CA TRP A 146 9.75 0.44 -12.14
C TRP A 146 10.52 1.67 -12.60
N GLU A 147 11.52 1.48 -13.43
CA GLU A 147 12.41 2.53 -13.94
C GLU A 147 11.64 3.54 -14.80
N ALA A 148 10.70 3.07 -15.62
CA ALA A 148 9.83 3.94 -16.40
C ALA A 148 8.90 4.78 -15.51
N THR A 149 8.45 4.24 -14.37
CA THR A 149 7.66 4.97 -13.37
C THR A 149 8.49 6.10 -12.75
N GLU A 150 9.73 5.80 -12.33
CA GLU A 150 10.64 6.80 -11.79
C GLU A 150 10.99 7.90 -12.80
N GLN A 151 11.25 7.52 -14.05
CA GLN A 151 11.51 8.49 -15.13
C GLN A 151 10.30 9.39 -15.41
N ALA A 152 9.10 8.83 -15.41
CA ALA A 152 7.87 9.59 -15.60
C ALA A 152 7.65 10.57 -14.43
N LEU A 153 7.90 10.11 -13.19
CA LEU A 153 7.82 10.92 -11.99
C LEU A 153 8.79 12.10 -12.02
N GLY A 154 10.04 11.87 -12.44
CA GLY A 154 11.08 12.90 -12.56
C GLY A 154 10.79 13.97 -13.60
N LYS A 155 9.86 13.73 -14.53
CA LYS A 155 9.41 14.71 -15.54
C LYS A 155 8.22 15.57 -15.08
N LEU A 156 7.62 15.25 -13.93
CA LEU A 156 6.55 16.06 -13.38
C LEU A 156 7.12 17.33 -12.74
N PRO A 157 6.45 18.48 -12.86
CA PRO A 157 6.90 19.71 -12.22
C PRO A 157 6.85 19.56 -10.70
N VAL A 158 8.02 19.44 -10.07
CA VAL A 158 8.14 19.38 -8.61
C VAL A 158 8.08 20.81 -8.05
N THR A 159 6.90 21.40 -8.06
CA THR A 159 6.65 22.73 -7.44
C THR A 159 5.90 22.61 -6.12
N ALA A 160 5.82 21.41 -5.58
CA ALA A 160 4.86 21.07 -4.53
C ALA A 160 5.50 20.91 -3.14
N PRO A 161 4.73 21.13 -2.07
CA PRO A 161 5.18 20.95 -0.68
C PRO A 161 5.64 19.52 -0.39
N ALA A 162 6.39 19.32 0.69
CA ALA A 162 7.00 18.03 1.04
C ALA A 162 6.04 16.83 1.13
N ASN A 163 4.76 17.09 1.42
CA ASN A 163 3.70 16.08 1.45
C ASN A 163 3.12 15.71 0.06
N PHE A 164 3.56 16.38 -1.01
CA PHE A 164 3.00 16.16 -2.36
C PHE A 164 3.27 14.73 -2.87
N ALA A 165 4.45 14.16 -2.59
CA ALA A 165 4.76 12.79 -2.96
C ALA A 165 3.72 11.82 -2.40
N TYR A 166 3.35 11.98 -1.13
CA TYR A 166 2.32 11.19 -0.48
C TYR A 166 0.96 11.35 -1.14
N ILE A 167 0.48 12.59 -1.28
CA ILE A 167 -0.84 12.89 -1.87
C ILE A 167 -0.92 12.33 -3.29
N PHE A 168 0.13 12.58 -4.10
CA PHE A 168 0.17 12.11 -5.48
C PHE A 168 0.23 10.58 -5.57
N ALA A 169 1.03 9.93 -4.73
CA ALA A 169 1.07 8.46 -4.65
C ALA A 169 -0.29 7.85 -4.26
N LYS A 170 -1.00 8.46 -3.29
CA LYS A 170 -2.33 7.97 -2.86
C LYS A 170 -3.41 8.17 -3.93
N ARG A 171 -3.33 9.24 -4.72
CA ARG A 171 -4.18 9.42 -5.90
C ARG A 171 -3.87 8.39 -6.98
N CYS A 172 -2.59 8.18 -7.31
CA CYS A 172 -2.16 7.13 -8.26
C CYS A 172 -2.61 5.75 -7.80
N MET A 173 -2.52 5.44 -6.49
CA MET A 173 -2.98 4.17 -5.94
C MET A 173 -4.49 3.99 -6.10
N SER A 174 -5.29 5.03 -5.88
CA SER A 174 -6.75 4.96 -6.04
C SER A 174 -7.14 4.72 -7.50
N GLN A 175 -6.50 5.41 -8.44
CA GLN A 175 -6.69 5.15 -9.87
C GLN A 175 -6.27 3.73 -10.25
N TYR A 176 -5.07 3.31 -9.85
CA TYR A 176 -4.54 1.99 -10.16
C TYR A 176 -5.44 0.87 -9.63
N ALA A 177 -5.90 0.99 -8.39
CA ALA A 177 -6.83 0.03 -7.80
C ALA A 177 -8.14 -0.08 -8.60
N ALA A 178 -8.72 1.04 -9.04
CA ALA A 178 -9.92 1.04 -9.86
C ALA A 178 -9.71 0.37 -11.22
N GLU A 179 -8.57 0.64 -11.88
CA GLU A 179 -8.22 0.02 -13.16
C GLU A 179 -7.93 -1.49 -12.99
N GLN A 180 -7.18 -1.87 -11.96
CA GLN A 180 -6.88 -3.28 -11.68
C GLN A 180 -8.14 -4.07 -11.26
N ALA A 181 -9.12 -3.44 -10.62
CA ALA A 181 -10.39 -4.10 -10.30
C ALA A 181 -11.13 -4.55 -11.58
N LEU A 182 -11.05 -3.76 -12.66
CA LEU A 182 -11.62 -4.14 -13.95
C LEU A 182 -10.78 -5.22 -14.66
N GLU A 183 -9.45 -5.09 -14.64
CA GLU A 183 -8.57 -5.99 -15.38
C GLU A 183 -8.46 -7.37 -14.72
N LEU A 184 -8.12 -7.40 -13.44
CA LEU A 184 -7.97 -8.65 -12.67
C LEU A 184 -9.33 -9.29 -12.31
N GLY A 185 -10.40 -8.48 -12.29
CA GLY A 185 -11.76 -8.98 -12.14
C GLY A 185 -12.17 -9.99 -13.23
N LYS A 186 -11.66 -9.85 -14.45
CA LYS A 186 -11.84 -10.83 -15.54
C LYS A 186 -11.26 -12.21 -15.20
N GLN A 187 -10.27 -12.25 -14.34
CA GLN A 187 -9.62 -13.47 -13.84
C GLN A 187 -10.24 -13.97 -12.52
N GLY A 188 -11.27 -13.28 -12.02
CA GLY A 188 -11.93 -13.61 -10.76
C GLY A 188 -11.15 -13.17 -9.51
N ILE A 189 -10.18 -12.27 -9.65
CA ILE A 189 -9.44 -11.65 -8.55
C ILE A 189 -10.14 -10.35 -8.18
N ARG A 190 -10.48 -10.16 -6.91
CA ARG A 190 -11.07 -8.91 -6.41
C ARG A 190 -9.98 -7.94 -6.03
N VAL A 191 -10.10 -6.69 -6.47
CA VAL A 191 -9.18 -5.61 -6.06
C VAL A 191 -9.98 -4.53 -5.36
N ASN A 192 -9.52 -4.13 -4.19
CA ASN A 192 -10.15 -3.12 -3.36
C ASN A 192 -9.15 -2.03 -2.97
N ASN A 193 -9.67 -0.86 -2.67
CA ASN A 193 -8.92 0.26 -2.14
C ASN A 193 -9.59 0.76 -0.86
N VAL A 194 -8.84 0.87 0.22
CA VAL A 194 -9.29 1.47 1.47
C VAL A 194 -8.66 2.85 1.58
N MET A 195 -9.45 3.85 1.93
CA MET A 195 -9.03 5.25 2.03
C MET A 195 -9.19 5.74 3.48
N PRO A 196 -8.27 5.40 4.39
CA PRO A 196 -8.35 5.84 5.78
C PRO A 196 -8.24 7.36 5.88
N GLY A 197 -8.97 7.93 6.83
CA GLY A 197 -8.74 9.26 7.33
C GLY A 197 -7.65 9.29 8.40
N SER A 198 -7.70 10.29 9.29
CA SER A 198 -6.80 10.39 10.43
C SER A 198 -6.98 9.18 11.35
N THR A 199 -5.92 8.38 11.50
CA THR A 199 -5.92 7.13 12.25
C THR A 199 -4.83 7.18 13.31
N GLU A 200 -5.13 6.70 14.53
CA GLU A 200 -4.16 6.64 15.64
C GLU A 200 -3.03 5.65 15.33
N THR A 201 -1.98 6.15 14.71
CA THR A 201 -0.75 5.43 14.34
C THR A 201 0.44 6.36 14.50
N GLY A 202 1.67 5.83 14.50
CA GLY A 202 2.87 6.68 14.54
C GLY A 202 2.99 7.68 13.39
N MET A 203 2.28 7.49 12.29
CA MET A 203 2.24 8.41 11.16
C MET A 203 1.35 9.64 11.43
N LYS A 204 0.40 9.55 12.36
CA LYS A 204 -0.47 10.68 12.74
C LYS A 204 0.34 11.88 13.23
N ASP A 205 1.31 11.66 14.12
CA ASP A 205 2.16 12.73 14.65
C ASP A 205 2.94 13.44 13.55
N GLU A 206 3.33 12.70 12.51
CA GLU A 206 4.03 13.26 11.35
C GLU A 206 3.09 14.16 10.53
N PHE A 207 1.87 13.74 10.29
CA PHE A 207 0.87 14.56 9.59
C PHE A 207 0.45 15.78 10.41
N GLU A 208 0.25 15.64 11.71
CA GLU A 208 -0.06 16.78 12.57
C GLU A 208 1.03 17.85 12.52
N LYS A 209 2.31 17.45 12.55
CA LYS A 209 3.43 18.39 12.42
C LYS A 209 3.47 19.06 11.04
N MET A 210 3.21 18.33 9.97
CA MET A 210 3.20 18.90 8.61
C MET A 210 2.05 19.87 8.38
N ALA A 211 0.89 19.61 8.98
CA ALA A 211 -0.29 20.48 8.90
C ALA A 211 -0.21 21.74 9.79
N GLY A 212 0.79 21.82 10.68
CA GLY A 212 0.89 22.92 11.64
C GLY A 212 0.12 22.69 12.94
N GLY A 213 -0.25 21.46 13.24
CA GLY A 213 -0.90 21.02 14.47
C GLY A 213 -2.18 20.21 14.25
N LYS A 214 -2.69 19.62 15.31
CA LYS A 214 -3.86 18.75 15.28
C LYS A 214 -5.12 19.44 14.73
N GLU A 215 -5.39 20.67 15.17
CA GLU A 215 -6.57 21.44 14.72
C GLU A 215 -6.49 21.77 13.23
N ALA A 216 -5.30 22.12 12.72
CA ALA A 216 -5.09 22.40 11.32
C ALA A 216 -5.33 21.14 10.48
N LEU A 217 -4.83 19.98 10.91
CA LEU A 217 -5.06 18.70 10.24
C LEU A 217 -6.55 18.32 10.21
N LEU A 218 -7.29 18.52 11.29
CA LEU A 218 -8.72 18.23 11.36
C LEU A 218 -9.52 19.14 10.43
N ASN A 219 -9.16 20.41 10.33
CA ASN A 219 -9.80 21.36 9.42
C ASN A 219 -9.54 21.00 7.95
N GLU A 220 -8.32 20.57 7.59
CA GLU A 220 -8.00 20.13 6.24
C GLU A 220 -8.72 18.83 5.84
N THR A 221 -8.89 17.91 6.76
CA THR A 221 -9.50 16.60 6.48
C THR A 221 -11.03 16.59 6.60
N GLY A 222 -11.63 17.68 7.07
CA GLY A 222 -13.08 17.79 7.23
C GLY A 222 -13.67 16.85 8.29
N VAL A 223 -12.85 16.28 9.16
CA VAL A 223 -13.30 15.44 10.26
C VAL A 223 -13.66 16.35 11.43
N ALA A 224 -14.93 16.75 11.49
CA ALA A 224 -15.50 17.31 12.73
C ALA A 224 -15.69 16.17 13.76
N HIS A 225 -15.40 16.49 15.02
CA HIS A 225 -15.65 15.59 16.16
C HIS A 225 -17.12 15.38 16.41
#